data_cb37673f29d6bf0d34864748fbc77cf7
#
_entry.id   cb37673f29d6bf0d34864748fbc77cf7
#
_cell.length_a   1.000
_cell.length_b   1.000
_cell.length_c   1.000
_cell.angle_alpha   90.00
_cell.angle_beta   90.00
_cell.angle_gamma   90.00
#
_symmetry.space_group_name_H-M   'P 1'
#
loop_
_entity.id
_entity.type
_entity.pdbx_description
1 polymer ?
#
loop_
_entity_poly.entity_id
_entity_poly.type
_entity_poly.pdbx_seq_one_letter_code
_entity_poly.pdbx_strand_id
1 'polypeptide(L)'
;MGLVVEDFPKELLVDIVKRIERTADRNSVSLVCKRLYEIDREQRDFLKVGCGLHPATEALTALCLRFANIKKLEITYFGWMSNSGKQLDNQGFFVLCSNCPLLTELTLSFCSFINDNGLAYLSSFPKLRSLKLNFAQSISSNGILSLVVGCKNLSALHLIRCMRVTSVEWLSYLGEFGKLQDLSIKYCKGISEDDQMKLGPGWNNLRHFEFNTVNITIWTHGCIHLSLLPHS
;
A
#
# COMPACT_ATOMS: atom_id res chain seq x y z
N MET A 1 30.51 -24.93 28.07
CA MET A 1 30.58 -23.56 27.48
C MET A 1 29.37 -23.44 26.55
N GLY A 2 28.39 -22.61 26.86
CA GLY A 2 27.23 -22.44 26.01
C GLY A 2 27.58 -21.55 24.82
N LEU A 3 27.14 -21.91 23.62
CA LEU A 3 27.22 -21.04 22.45
C LEU A 3 26.40 -19.76 22.70
N VAL A 4 27.03 -18.61 22.53
CA VAL A 4 26.36 -17.30 22.62
C VAL A 4 26.13 -16.72 21.22
N VAL A 5 25.18 -15.81 21.07
CA VAL A 5 24.80 -15.24 19.74
C VAL A 5 26.00 -14.56 19.05
N GLU A 6 26.95 -14.06 19.85
CA GLU A 6 28.19 -13.45 19.38
C GLU A 6 29.12 -14.41 18.63
N ASP A 7 29.04 -15.72 18.90
CA ASP A 7 29.90 -16.74 18.27
C ASP A 7 29.45 -17.10 16.83
N PHE A 8 28.23 -16.75 16.44
CA PHE A 8 27.72 -17.08 15.09
C PHE A 8 28.23 -16.09 14.02
N PRO A 9 28.54 -16.56 12.80
CA PRO A 9 28.79 -15.67 11.66
C PRO A 9 27.61 -14.74 11.39
N LYS A 10 27.90 -13.48 10.95
CA LYS A 10 26.85 -12.49 10.63
C LYS A 10 25.89 -13.03 9.57
N GLU A 11 26.42 -13.71 8.57
CA GLU A 11 25.68 -14.28 7.44
C GLU A 11 24.63 -15.29 7.90
N LEU A 12 24.98 -16.15 8.85
CA LEU A 12 24.04 -17.12 9.42
C LEU A 12 22.90 -16.41 10.18
N LEU A 13 23.24 -15.40 10.99
CA LEU A 13 22.22 -14.63 11.72
C LEU A 13 21.31 -13.86 10.77
N VAL A 14 21.83 -13.31 9.67
CA VAL A 14 21.05 -12.65 8.61
C VAL A 14 20.06 -13.63 7.99
N ASP A 15 20.50 -14.86 7.66
CA ASP A 15 19.64 -15.88 7.09
C ASP A 15 18.53 -16.31 8.06
N ILE A 16 18.87 -16.45 9.34
CA ILE A 16 17.87 -16.74 10.38
C ILE A 16 16.83 -15.62 10.46
N VAL A 17 17.26 -14.36 10.57
CA VAL A 17 16.36 -13.20 10.71
C VAL A 17 15.46 -13.07 9.47
N LYS A 18 15.97 -13.31 8.26
CA LYS A 18 15.18 -13.27 7.02
C LYS A 18 14.08 -14.31 6.95
N ARG A 19 14.26 -15.47 7.57
CA ARG A 19 13.26 -16.56 7.60
C ARG A 19 12.14 -16.33 8.61
N ILE A 20 12.27 -15.32 9.48
CA ILE A 20 11.22 -14.97 10.44
C ILE A 20 10.16 -14.14 9.74
N GLU A 21 9.04 -14.75 9.38
CA GLU A 21 7.95 -14.13 8.63
C GLU A 21 7.06 -13.23 9.51
N ARG A 22 6.79 -13.68 10.76
CA ARG A 22 5.91 -12.94 11.65
C ARG A 22 6.60 -11.71 12.23
N THR A 23 6.00 -10.55 12.03
CA THR A 23 6.53 -9.27 12.55
C THR A 23 6.73 -9.30 14.07
N ALA A 24 5.84 -9.93 14.83
CA ALA A 24 5.95 -10.04 16.28
C ALA A 24 7.19 -10.83 16.70
N ASP A 25 7.45 -11.98 16.07
CA ASP A 25 8.61 -12.83 16.36
C ASP A 25 9.91 -12.10 15.98
N ARG A 26 9.91 -11.44 14.84
CA ARG A 26 11.04 -10.62 14.39
C ARG A 26 11.34 -9.46 15.34
N ASN A 27 10.30 -8.80 15.87
CA ASN A 27 10.47 -7.79 16.91
C ASN A 27 11.08 -8.37 18.19
N SER A 28 10.61 -9.56 18.62
CA SER A 28 11.16 -10.24 19.81
C SER A 28 12.64 -10.56 19.63
N VAL A 29 13.02 -11.11 18.48
CA VAL A 29 14.42 -11.42 18.16
C VAL A 29 15.29 -10.17 18.16
N SER A 30 14.81 -9.05 17.66
CA SER A 30 15.55 -7.78 17.65
C SER A 30 15.79 -7.20 19.03
N LEU A 31 15.08 -7.66 20.06
CA LEU A 31 15.26 -7.23 21.45
C LEU A 31 16.25 -8.09 22.26
N VAL A 32 16.73 -9.20 21.69
CA VAL A 32 17.60 -10.15 22.41
C VAL A 32 19.00 -9.56 22.64
N CYS A 33 19.61 -8.96 21.63
CA CYS A 33 20.92 -8.32 21.76
C CYS A 33 21.15 -7.27 20.66
N LYS A 34 22.16 -6.41 20.87
CA LYS A 34 22.49 -5.32 19.92
C LYS A 34 22.79 -5.84 18.50
N ARG A 35 23.46 -6.97 18.39
CA ARG A 35 23.81 -7.58 17.09
C ARG A 35 22.58 -7.98 16.29
N LEU A 36 21.62 -8.64 16.90
CA LEU A 36 20.36 -9.00 16.26
C LEU A 36 19.50 -7.77 15.95
N TYR A 37 19.54 -6.75 16.82
CA TYR A 37 18.91 -5.46 16.56
C TYR A 37 19.44 -4.80 15.29
N GLU A 38 20.77 -4.74 15.11
CA GLU A 38 21.40 -4.14 13.92
C GLU A 38 21.11 -4.96 12.66
N ILE A 39 21.18 -6.29 12.75
CA ILE A 39 20.82 -7.16 11.63
C ILE A 39 19.36 -6.95 11.23
N ASP A 40 18.43 -6.90 12.18
CA ASP A 40 17.02 -6.65 11.87
C ASP A 40 16.83 -5.27 11.24
N ARG A 41 17.52 -4.24 11.75
CA ARG A 41 17.50 -2.88 11.18
C ARG A 41 17.94 -2.85 9.72
N GLU A 42 19.00 -3.58 9.37
CA GLU A 42 19.54 -3.65 8.01
C GLU A 42 18.67 -4.50 7.06
N GLN A 43 18.06 -5.57 7.59
CA GLN A 43 17.38 -6.57 6.76
C GLN A 43 15.86 -6.39 6.69
N ARG A 44 15.29 -5.44 7.43
CA ARG A 44 13.85 -5.21 7.42
C ARG A 44 13.45 -4.37 6.22
N ASP A 45 12.70 -4.98 5.31
CA ASP A 45 12.16 -4.36 4.10
C ASP A 45 10.63 -4.27 4.10
N PHE A 46 9.97 -4.92 5.05
CA PHE A 46 8.53 -4.87 5.25
C PHE A 46 8.17 -4.36 6.65
N LEU A 47 7.27 -3.40 6.70
CA LEU A 47 6.72 -2.87 7.94
C LEU A 47 5.19 -2.89 7.88
N LYS A 48 4.58 -3.53 8.87
CA LYS A 48 3.14 -3.51 9.09
C LYS A 48 2.85 -2.76 10.38
N VAL A 49 2.05 -1.70 10.26
CA VAL A 49 1.70 -0.81 11.36
C VAL A 49 0.19 -0.85 11.55
N GLY A 50 -0.24 -1.11 12.78
CA GLY A 50 -1.64 -1.18 13.17
C GLY A 50 -2.05 -0.06 14.12
N CYS A 51 -3.28 -0.15 14.62
CA CYS A 51 -3.82 0.73 15.65
C CYS A 51 -2.99 0.67 16.94
N GLY A 52 -2.89 1.80 17.62
CA GLY A 52 -2.25 1.88 18.94
C GLY A 52 -0.94 2.62 18.99
N LEU A 53 -0.40 3.05 17.86
CA LEU A 53 0.74 3.97 17.86
C LEU A 53 0.23 5.40 18.17
N HIS A 54 0.63 5.93 19.31
CA HIS A 54 0.33 7.28 19.71
C HIS A 54 1.61 8.03 20.08
N PRO A 55 1.83 9.19 19.50
CA PRO A 55 1.21 9.75 18.31
C PRO A 55 1.68 9.03 17.03
N ALA A 56 0.78 8.82 16.09
CA ALA A 56 1.05 7.98 14.90
C ALA A 56 2.20 8.54 14.04
N THR A 57 2.26 9.84 13.85
CA THR A 57 3.28 10.50 13.01
C THR A 57 4.68 10.31 13.57
N GLU A 58 4.90 10.57 14.85
CA GLU A 58 6.22 10.44 15.50
C GLU A 58 6.66 8.98 15.54
N ALA A 59 5.74 8.07 15.87
CA ALA A 59 6.03 6.64 15.91
C ALA A 59 6.41 6.09 14.53
N LEU A 60 5.67 6.46 13.48
CA LEU A 60 5.98 6.05 12.10
C LEU A 60 7.30 6.67 11.62
N THR A 61 7.55 7.94 11.94
CA THR A 61 8.83 8.60 11.62
C THR A 61 10.00 7.85 12.25
N ALA A 62 9.91 7.54 13.55
CA ALA A 62 10.95 6.79 14.24
C ALA A 62 11.18 5.39 13.64
N LEU A 63 10.10 4.70 13.24
CA LEU A 63 10.20 3.40 12.58
C LEU A 63 10.86 3.50 11.20
N CYS A 64 10.51 4.51 10.39
CA CYS A 64 11.11 4.71 9.07
C CYS A 64 12.58 5.13 9.16
N LEU A 65 12.96 5.94 10.15
CA LEU A 65 14.37 6.27 10.42
C LEU A 65 15.17 5.04 10.89
N ARG A 66 14.54 4.17 11.69
CA ARG A 66 15.16 2.92 12.11
C ARG A 66 15.37 1.95 10.95
N PHE A 67 14.39 1.84 10.05
CA PHE A 67 14.36 0.85 8.97
C PHE A 67 14.46 1.51 7.60
N ALA A 68 15.64 2.00 7.25
CA ALA A 68 15.88 2.74 6.01
C ALA A 68 15.66 1.93 4.70
N ASN A 69 15.60 0.59 4.81
CA ASN A 69 15.46 -0.32 3.66
C ASN A 69 14.01 -0.76 3.38
N ILE A 70 13.02 -0.07 3.97
CA ILE A 70 11.61 -0.40 3.76
C ILE A 70 11.22 -0.26 2.29
N LYS A 71 10.76 -1.38 1.73
CA LYS A 71 10.20 -1.49 0.37
C LYS A 71 8.70 -1.63 0.39
N LYS A 72 8.15 -2.25 1.45
CA LYS A 72 6.73 -2.49 1.61
C LYS A 72 6.25 -1.94 2.95
N LEU A 73 5.21 -1.11 2.90
CA LEU A 73 4.58 -0.53 4.08
C LEU A 73 3.07 -0.78 4.05
N GLU A 74 2.57 -1.31 5.14
CA GLU A 74 1.14 -1.52 5.36
C GLU A 74 0.70 -0.76 6.62
N ILE A 75 -0.20 0.20 6.47
CA ILE A 75 -0.79 0.98 7.55
C ILE A 75 -2.28 0.66 7.62
N THR A 76 -2.72 0.14 8.75
CA THR A 76 -4.12 -0.28 8.95
C THR A 76 -4.67 0.28 10.25
N TYR A 77 -5.72 1.11 10.17
CA TYR A 77 -6.51 1.53 11.32
C TYR A 77 -7.82 0.74 11.34
N PHE A 78 -8.20 0.17 12.49
CA PHE A 78 -9.49 -0.50 12.61
C PHE A 78 -10.61 0.52 12.78
N GLY A 79 -11.73 0.34 12.06
CA GLY A 79 -12.78 1.33 11.89
C GLY A 79 -13.41 1.89 13.19
N TRP A 80 -13.47 1.10 14.25
CA TRP A 80 -14.01 1.53 15.56
C TRP A 80 -13.09 2.49 16.32
N MET A 81 -11.78 2.44 16.05
CA MET A 81 -10.78 3.28 16.69
C MET A 81 -10.32 4.44 15.80
N SER A 82 -10.90 4.55 14.62
CA SER A 82 -10.51 5.57 13.65
C SER A 82 -10.70 7.01 14.15
N ASN A 83 -11.62 7.24 15.07
CA ASN A 83 -11.93 8.57 15.59
C ASN A 83 -11.33 8.87 16.99
N SER A 84 -10.72 7.88 17.63
CA SER A 84 -10.30 8.02 19.04
C SER A 84 -8.85 8.43 19.23
N GLY A 85 -8.12 8.71 18.18
CA GLY A 85 -6.70 8.98 18.34
C GLY A 85 -6.07 9.72 17.19
N LYS A 86 -4.84 10.02 17.33
CA LYS A 86 -4.01 10.72 16.40
C LYS A 86 -3.61 9.78 15.24
N GLN A 87 -4.51 9.59 14.28
CA GLN A 87 -4.17 8.90 13.04
C GLN A 87 -3.12 9.69 12.27
N LEU A 88 -2.45 9.00 11.36
CA LEU A 88 -1.59 9.63 10.37
C LEU A 88 -2.41 10.59 9.50
N ASP A 89 -2.05 11.85 9.52
CA ASP A 89 -2.60 12.89 8.67
C ASP A 89 -1.72 13.16 7.44
N ASN A 90 -2.08 14.14 6.62
CA ASN A 90 -1.30 14.50 5.43
C ASN A 90 0.13 14.92 5.76
N GLN A 91 0.35 15.65 6.87
CA GLN A 91 1.68 16.10 7.28
C GLN A 91 2.55 14.92 7.70
N GLY A 92 2.01 14.03 8.53
CA GLY A 92 2.71 12.82 8.92
C GLY A 92 2.96 11.89 7.74
N PHE A 93 2.05 11.85 6.78
CA PHE A 93 2.22 11.09 5.55
C PHE A 93 3.36 11.66 4.68
N PHE A 94 3.46 12.99 4.56
CA PHE A 94 4.60 13.65 3.91
C PHE A 94 5.93 13.29 4.55
N VAL A 95 6.02 13.33 5.88
CA VAL A 95 7.24 12.94 6.62
C VAL A 95 7.60 11.49 6.39
N LEU A 96 6.61 10.58 6.38
CA LEU A 96 6.80 9.19 6.04
C LEU A 96 7.35 9.02 4.62
N CYS A 97 6.76 9.73 3.66
CA CYS A 97 7.20 9.73 2.27
C CYS A 97 8.67 10.13 2.14
N SER A 98 9.10 11.13 2.88
CA SER A 98 10.47 11.64 2.86
C SER A 98 11.50 10.67 3.45
N ASN A 99 11.07 9.77 4.36
CA ASN A 99 11.97 8.85 5.07
C ASN A 99 12.02 7.42 4.49
N CYS A 100 11.19 7.10 3.49
CA CYS A 100 11.15 5.76 2.89
C CYS A 100 11.46 5.79 1.38
N PRO A 101 12.65 6.18 0.94
CA PRO A 101 12.97 6.41 -0.49
C PRO A 101 12.99 5.13 -1.34
N LEU A 102 13.02 3.95 -0.70
CA LEU A 102 13.02 2.66 -1.38
C LEU A 102 11.62 2.03 -1.48
N LEU A 103 10.58 2.75 -1.05
CA LEU A 103 9.22 2.22 -1.02
C LEU A 103 8.72 1.87 -2.43
N THR A 104 8.30 0.61 -2.59
CA THR A 104 7.74 0.07 -3.83
C THR A 104 6.27 -0.33 -3.68
N GLU A 105 5.85 -0.68 -2.47
CA GLU A 105 4.49 -1.13 -2.18
C GLU A 105 3.92 -0.39 -0.96
N LEU A 106 2.74 0.17 -1.11
CA LEU A 106 2.03 0.87 -0.04
C LEU A 106 0.59 0.37 0.07
N THR A 107 0.20 0.00 1.28
CA THR A 107 -1.20 -0.29 1.62
C THR A 107 -1.67 0.66 2.71
N LEU A 108 -2.76 1.37 2.44
CA LEU A 108 -3.45 2.24 3.40
C LEU A 108 -4.86 1.71 3.62
N SER A 109 -5.17 1.36 4.87
CA SER A 109 -6.50 0.84 5.23
C SER A 109 -7.09 1.66 6.37
N PHE A 110 -8.30 2.19 6.14
CA PHE A 110 -9.03 3.04 7.11
C PHE A 110 -8.30 4.33 7.51
N CYS A 111 -7.46 4.85 6.63
CA CYS A 111 -6.69 6.08 6.84
C CYS A 111 -7.55 7.30 6.48
N SER A 112 -8.49 7.70 7.34
CA SER A 112 -9.50 8.73 7.05
C SER A 112 -8.94 10.18 7.06
N PHE A 113 -7.78 10.42 7.65
CA PHE A 113 -7.15 11.75 7.67
C PHE A 113 -6.17 12.00 6.53
N ILE A 114 -5.93 11.00 5.67
CA ILE A 114 -5.21 11.18 4.41
C ILE A 114 -6.23 11.47 3.32
N ASN A 115 -6.14 12.65 2.72
CA ASN A 115 -7.01 13.09 1.63
C ASN A 115 -6.23 13.25 0.31
N ASP A 116 -6.83 13.87 -0.70
CA ASP A 116 -6.24 14.07 -2.03
C ASP A 116 -4.88 14.78 -1.98
N ASN A 117 -4.71 15.79 -1.09
CA ASN A 117 -3.44 16.50 -0.91
C ASN A 117 -2.35 15.56 -0.35
N GLY A 118 -2.71 14.70 0.60
CA GLY A 118 -1.79 13.69 1.13
C GLY A 118 -1.39 12.69 0.05
N LEU A 119 -2.35 12.24 -0.76
CA LEU A 119 -2.09 11.29 -1.83
C LEU A 119 -1.15 11.88 -2.91
N ALA A 120 -1.20 13.18 -3.15
CA ALA A 120 -0.32 13.85 -4.10
C ALA A 120 1.18 13.71 -3.74
N TYR A 121 1.52 13.54 -2.46
CA TYR A 121 2.92 13.30 -2.05
C TYR A 121 3.49 11.99 -2.59
N LEU A 122 2.64 11.04 -2.98
CA LEU A 122 3.09 9.78 -3.59
C LEU A 122 3.79 9.99 -4.94
N SER A 123 3.54 11.10 -5.62
CA SER A 123 4.26 11.47 -6.84
C SER A 123 5.77 11.61 -6.63
N SER A 124 6.20 11.86 -5.39
CA SER A 124 7.61 11.95 -5.01
C SER A 124 8.30 10.59 -4.90
N PHE A 125 7.57 9.48 -5.00
CA PHE A 125 8.15 8.13 -4.94
C PHE A 125 8.45 7.57 -6.33
N PRO A 126 9.67 7.69 -6.81
CA PRO A 126 10.01 7.22 -8.16
C PRO A 126 9.96 5.70 -8.29
N LYS A 127 9.99 4.98 -7.17
CA LYS A 127 10.01 3.51 -7.12
C LYS A 127 8.66 2.88 -6.79
N LEU A 128 7.63 3.68 -6.50
CA LEU A 128 6.31 3.13 -6.14
C LEU A 128 5.70 2.39 -7.35
N ARG A 129 5.39 1.11 -7.13
CA ARG A 129 4.82 0.21 -8.13
C ARG A 129 3.44 -0.30 -7.75
N SER A 130 3.14 -0.40 -6.46
CA SER A 130 1.88 -0.93 -5.97
C SER A 130 1.28 -0.03 -4.92
N LEU A 131 0.02 0.35 -5.13
CA LEU A 131 -0.78 1.08 -4.16
C LEU A 131 -2.11 0.36 -3.92
N LYS A 132 -2.41 0.11 -2.64
CA LYS A 132 -3.69 -0.42 -2.21
C LYS A 132 -4.35 0.52 -1.22
N LEU A 133 -5.55 0.98 -1.56
CA LEU A 133 -6.39 1.84 -0.73
C LEU A 133 -7.64 1.07 -0.31
N ASN A 134 -7.80 0.86 0.99
CA ASN A 134 -8.98 0.20 1.56
C ASN A 134 -9.73 1.18 2.47
N PHE A 135 -11.01 1.39 2.23
CA PHE A 135 -11.83 2.31 3.02
C PHE A 135 -11.21 3.73 3.15
N ALA A 136 -10.64 4.23 2.06
CA ALA A 136 -10.05 5.57 2.00
C ALA A 136 -11.15 6.61 1.76
N GLN A 137 -11.85 7.01 2.83
CA GLN A 137 -13.06 7.82 2.75
C GLN A 137 -12.80 9.30 2.38
N SER A 138 -11.59 9.79 2.55
CA SER A 138 -11.23 11.18 2.25
C SER A 138 -10.54 11.37 0.90
N ILE A 139 -10.32 10.27 0.16
CA ILE A 139 -9.71 10.29 -1.17
C ILE A 139 -10.81 10.26 -2.23
N SER A 140 -10.77 11.23 -3.14
CA SER A 140 -11.71 11.36 -4.25
C SER A 140 -11.11 10.90 -5.59
N SER A 141 -11.91 10.93 -6.65
CA SER A 141 -11.46 10.67 -8.03
C SER A 141 -10.34 11.63 -8.47
N ASN A 142 -10.36 12.88 -8.00
CA ASN A 142 -9.30 13.86 -8.30
C ASN A 142 -7.98 13.49 -7.64
N GLY A 143 -8.01 12.95 -6.41
CA GLY A 143 -6.82 12.44 -5.75
C GLY A 143 -6.21 11.26 -6.50
N ILE A 144 -7.05 10.34 -7.01
CA ILE A 144 -6.58 9.22 -7.84
C ILE A 144 -6.01 9.74 -9.17
N LEU A 145 -6.64 10.73 -9.80
CA LEU A 145 -6.11 11.33 -11.03
C LEU A 145 -4.72 11.94 -10.80
N SER A 146 -4.55 12.73 -9.74
CA SER A 146 -3.25 13.34 -9.38
C SER A 146 -2.17 12.27 -9.12
N LEU A 147 -2.53 11.20 -8.42
CA LEU A 147 -1.67 10.05 -8.18
C LEU A 147 -1.19 9.41 -9.51
N VAL A 148 -2.13 9.11 -10.40
CA VAL A 148 -1.86 8.41 -11.66
C VAL A 148 -0.97 9.25 -12.57
N VAL A 149 -1.21 10.54 -12.66
CA VAL A 149 -0.37 11.48 -13.42
C VAL A 149 1.05 11.56 -12.85
N GLY A 150 1.19 11.53 -11.52
CA GLY A 150 2.47 11.64 -10.83
C GLY A 150 3.27 10.33 -10.77
N CYS A 151 2.61 9.19 -10.55
CA CYS A 151 3.25 7.89 -10.32
C CYS A 151 3.37 7.04 -11.59
N LYS A 152 4.22 7.44 -12.52
CA LYS A 152 4.39 6.81 -13.85
C LYS A 152 4.91 5.35 -13.82
N ASN A 153 5.35 4.85 -12.68
CA ASN A 153 5.85 3.49 -12.52
C ASN A 153 4.85 2.54 -11.85
N LEU A 154 3.60 3.02 -11.63
CA LEU A 154 2.57 2.23 -10.99
C LEU A 154 2.21 1.03 -11.87
N SER A 155 2.36 -0.18 -11.32
CA SER A 155 2.04 -1.46 -11.96
C SER A 155 0.85 -2.17 -11.31
N ALA A 156 0.47 -1.79 -10.09
CA ALA A 156 -0.70 -2.31 -9.40
C ALA A 156 -1.45 -1.19 -8.67
N LEU A 157 -2.77 -1.13 -8.88
CA LEU A 157 -3.67 -0.19 -8.19
C LEU A 157 -4.92 -0.92 -7.71
N HIS A 158 -5.11 -0.94 -6.39
CA HIS A 158 -6.29 -1.54 -5.78
C HIS A 158 -7.08 -0.50 -5.00
N LEU A 159 -8.32 -0.30 -5.37
CA LEU A 159 -9.27 0.60 -4.72
C LEU A 159 -10.44 -0.23 -4.17
N ILE A 160 -10.54 -0.32 -2.85
CA ILE A 160 -11.54 -1.16 -2.18
C ILE A 160 -12.36 -0.28 -1.23
N ARG A 161 -13.66 -0.19 -1.48
CA ARG A 161 -14.61 0.63 -0.68
C ARG A 161 -14.17 2.09 -0.53
N CYS A 162 -13.61 2.66 -1.61
CA CYS A 162 -13.26 4.08 -1.69
C CYS A 162 -14.48 4.87 -2.17
N MET A 163 -15.36 5.26 -1.24
CA MET A 163 -16.71 5.77 -1.55
C MET A 163 -16.75 7.14 -2.23
N ARG A 164 -15.66 7.90 -2.22
CA ARG A 164 -15.54 9.19 -2.90
C ARG A 164 -14.86 9.09 -4.27
N VAL A 165 -14.42 7.92 -4.66
CA VAL A 165 -13.94 7.63 -6.02
C VAL A 165 -15.18 7.30 -6.86
N THR A 166 -15.73 8.30 -7.52
CA THR A 166 -17.03 8.27 -8.21
C THR A 166 -16.95 8.43 -9.72
N SER A 167 -15.76 8.67 -10.28
CA SER A 167 -15.52 8.70 -11.72
C SER A 167 -14.32 7.85 -12.09
N VAL A 168 -14.21 7.50 -13.35
CA VAL A 168 -13.14 6.65 -13.92
C VAL A 168 -12.26 7.37 -14.94
N GLU A 169 -12.34 8.68 -15.02
CA GLU A 169 -11.55 9.49 -15.96
C GLU A 169 -10.03 9.25 -15.83
N TRP A 170 -9.56 8.95 -14.61
CA TRP A 170 -8.17 8.61 -14.34
C TRP A 170 -7.72 7.30 -15.01
N LEU A 171 -8.65 6.43 -15.45
CA LEU A 171 -8.32 5.20 -16.15
C LEU A 171 -7.62 5.46 -17.49
N SER A 172 -8.02 6.50 -18.23
CA SER A 172 -7.39 6.83 -19.50
C SER A 172 -5.89 7.11 -19.34
N TYR A 173 -5.52 7.84 -18.29
CA TYR A 173 -4.12 8.15 -17.99
C TYR A 173 -3.30 6.91 -17.60
N LEU A 174 -3.89 5.96 -16.87
CA LEU A 174 -3.23 4.69 -16.57
C LEU A 174 -2.95 3.89 -17.85
N GLY A 175 -3.89 3.88 -18.78
CA GLY A 175 -3.72 3.23 -20.07
C GLY A 175 -2.60 3.83 -20.91
N GLU A 176 -2.45 5.16 -20.91
CA GLU A 176 -1.40 5.86 -21.68
C GLU A 176 0.02 5.42 -21.27
N PHE A 177 0.27 5.19 -19.99
CA PHE A 177 1.60 4.78 -19.52
C PHE A 177 1.89 3.30 -19.73
N GLY A 178 0.89 2.48 -20.03
CA GLY A 178 1.03 1.07 -20.41
C GLY A 178 1.75 0.16 -19.39
N LYS A 179 1.95 0.59 -18.16
CA LYS A 179 2.71 -0.16 -17.15
C LYS A 179 1.83 -0.94 -16.17
N LEU A 180 0.53 -0.64 -16.12
CA LEU A 180 -0.36 -1.29 -15.18
C LEU A 180 -0.58 -2.76 -15.56
N GLN A 181 -0.36 -3.64 -14.59
CA GLN A 181 -0.51 -5.09 -14.72
C GLN A 181 -1.64 -5.64 -13.87
N ASP A 182 -1.98 -4.93 -12.80
CA ASP A 182 -2.98 -5.37 -11.83
C ASP A 182 -3.87 -4.18 -11.43
N LEU A 183 -5.16 -4.28 -11.74
CA LEU A 183 -6.16 -3.29 -11.39
C LEU A 183 -7.33 -3.96 -10.67
N SER A 184 -7.61 -3.52 -9.46
CA SER A 184 -8.78 -3.98 -8.70
C SER A 184 -9.59 -2.78 -8.22
N ILE A 185 -10.85 -2.69 -8.63
CA ILE A 185 -11.81 -1.67 -8.21
C ILE A 185 -13.02 -2.38 -7.60
N LYS A 186 -13.13 -2.32 -6.26
CA LYS A 186 -14.17 -3.05 -5.55
C LYS A 186 -15.00 -2.13 -4.69
N TYR A 187 -16.32 -2.20 -4.86
CA TYR A 187 -17.28 -1.52 -3.98
C TYR A 187 -17.08 -0.01 -3.89
N CYS A 188 -16.60 0.63 -4.97
CA CYS A 188 -16.50 2.08 -5.10
C CYS A 188 -17.85 2.64 -5.59
N LYS A 189 -18.34 3.73 -4.96
CA LYS A 189 -19.64 4.31 -5.27
C LYS A 189 -19.58 5.06 -6.60
N GLY A 190 -20.60 4.89 -7.44
CA GLY A 190 -20.74 5.67 -8.68
C GLY A 190 -19.87 5.20 -9.85
N ILE A 191 -19.17 4.09 -9.69
CA ILE A 191 -18.50 3.39 -10.78
C ILE A 191 -19.36 2.18 -11.16
N SER A 192 -19.75 2.10 -12.43
CA SER A 192 -20.68 1.11 -12.98
C SER A 192 -19.98 0.11 -13.90
N GLU A 193 -20.69 -0.94 -14.28
CA GLU A 193 -20.18 -1.91 -15.26
C GLU A 193 -19.94 -1.28 -16.63
N ASP A 194 -20.71 -0.27 -17.02
CA ASP A 194 -20.53 0.46 -18.28
C ASP A 194 -19.20 1.24 -18.30
N ASP A 195 -18.66 1.58 -17.15
CA ASP A 195 -17.36 2.24 -17.06
C ASP A 195 -16.18 1.35 -17.43
N GLN A 196 -16.38 0.02 -17.45
CA GLN A 196 -15.38 -0.93 -17.95
C GLN A 196 -15.10 -0.71 -19.44
N MET A 197 -16.09 -0.30 -20.19
CA MET A 197 -15.96 -0.02 -21.62
C MET A 197 -15.09 1.21 -21.91
N LYS A 198 -14.82 2.04 -20.89
CA LYS A 198 -13.89 3.18 -20.98
C LYS A 198 -12.42 2.78 -20.89
N LEU A 199 -12.15 1.49 -20.60
CA LEU A 199 -10.82 0.93 -20.76
C LEU A 199 -10.49 0.93 -22.26
N GLY A 200 -9.67 1.88 -22.68
CA GLY A 200 -9.26 2.02 -24.09
C GLY A 200 -8.16 1.02 -24.47
N PRO A 201 -7.63 1.11 -25.70
CA PRO A 201 -6.64 0.16 -26.23
C PRO A 201 -5.26 0.19 -25.55
N GLY A 202 -5.01 1.12 -24.61
CA GLY A 202 -3.71 1.26 -23.93
C GLY A 202 -3.40 0.22 -22.85
N TRP A 203 -4.26 -0.79 -22.64
CA TRP A 203 -4.19 -1.74 -21.54
C TRP A 203 -3.49 -3.05 -21.87
N ASN A 204 -2.57 -3.05 -22.82
CA ASN A 204 -1.91 -4.26 -23.34
C ASN A 204 -1.12 -5.06 -22.28
N ASN A 205 -0.72 -4.44 -21.17
CA ASN A 205 0.05 -5.09 -20.11
C ASN A 205 -0.79 -5.57 -18.92
N LEU A 206 -2.11 -5.32 -18.94
CA LEU A 206 -2.98 -5.70 -17.85
C LEU A 206 -3.13 -7.23 -17.81
N ARG A 207 -2.71 -7.84 -16.69
CA ARG A 207 -2.75 -9.29 -16.46
C ARG A 207 -3.88 -9.69 -15.51
N HIS A 208 -4.21 -8.80 -14.59
CA HIS A 208 -5.26 -9.00 -13.62
C HIS A 208 -6.17 -7.79 -13.60
N PHE A 209 -7.46 -8.03 -13.83
CA PHE A 209 -8.50 -7.02 -13.73
C PHE A 209 -9.66 -7.54 -12.89
N GLU A 210 -9.96 -6.85 -11.80
CA GLU A 210 -11.08 -7.18 -10.95
C GLU A 210 -11.94 -5.94 -10.72
N PHE A 211 -13.22 -6.08 -11.07
CA PHE A 211 -14.16 -4.99 -10.98
C PHE A 211 -15.44 -5.48 -10.29
N ASN A 212 -15.76 -4.92 -9.12
CA ASN A 212 -16.96 -5.24 -8.38
C ASN A 212 -17.70 -3.96 -8.03
N THR A 213 -18.91 -3.80 -8.54
CA THR A 213 -19.77 -2.65 -8.26
C THR A 213 -20.54 -2.83 -6.95
N VAL A 214 -20.92 -1.71 -6.31
CA VAL A 214 -21.94 -1.69 -5.26
C VAL A 214 -23.28 -1.47 -5.94
N ASN A 215 -23.92 -2.52 -6.45
CA ASN A 215 -25.33 -2.43 -6.80
C ASN A 215 -26.16 -2.45 -5.51
N ILE A 216 -26.80 -1.33 -5.18
CA ILE A 216 -27.78 -1.18 -4.10
C ILE A 216 -29.15 -1.77 -4.56
N THR A 217 -29.14 -2.72 -5.42
CA THR A 217 -30.32 -3.51 -5.77
C THR A 217 -29.95 -4.98 -5.70
N ILE A 218 -30.28 -5.58 -4.53
CA ILE A 218 -30.58 -7.00 -4.34
C ILE A 218 -29.62 -8.00 -5.02
N TRP A 219 -28.67 -8.53 -4.21
CA TRP A 219 -28.10 -9.89 -4.30
C TRP A 219 -27.95 -10.51 -5.70
N THR A 220 -26.99 -10.10 -6.45
CA THR A 220 -26.37 -10.98 -7.45
C THR A 220 -24.86 -10.83 -7.36
N HIS A 221 -24.19 -11.86 -6.89
CA HIS A 221 -22.75 -11.98 -6.91
C HIS A 221 -22.30 -12.19 -8.36
N GLY A 222 -21.99 -11.12 -9.07
CA GLY A 222 -21.32 -11.19 -10.36
C GLY A 222 -19.82 -10.97 -10.17
N CYS A 223 -19.07 -12.02 -9.90
CA CYS A 223 -17.63 -12.01 -10.14
C CYS A 223 -17.42 -12.26 -11.62
N ILE A 224 -17.12 -11.22 -12.39
CA ILE A 224 -16.64 -11.41 -13.75
C ILE A 224 -15.14 -11.63 -13.67
N HIS A 225 -14.75 -12.88 -13.68
CA HIS A 225 -13.39 -13.28 -14.03
C HIS A 225 -13.24 -13.11 -15.55
N LEU A 226 -12.74 -11.96 -15.99
CA LEU A 226 -12.33 -11.82 -17.37
C LEU A 226 -10.98 -12.52 -17.57
N SER A 227 -11.03 -13.84 -17.76
CA SER A 227 -9.98 -14.59 -18.46
C SER A 227 -10.21 -14.40 -19.96
N LEU A 228 -9.98 -13.20 -20.49
CA LEU A 228 -10.10 -12.94 -21.92
C LEU A 228 -8.95 -12.06 -22.37
N LEU A 229 -7.85 -12.71 -22.69
CA LEU A 229 -6.96 -12.24 -23.72
C LEU A 229 -6.77 -13.38 -24.71
N PRO A 230 -7.23 -13.27 -25.96
CA PRO A 230 -6.87 -14.22 -26.98
C PRO A 230 -5.38 -14.04 -27.30
N HIS A 231 -4.63 -15.11 -27.16
CA HIS A 231 -3.33 -15.23 -27.78
C HIS A 231 -3.53 -15.30 -29.28
N SER A 232 -3.07 -14.34 -30.00
CA SER A 232 -2.78 -14.41 -31.43
C SER A 232 -1.50 -13.64 -31.71
#